data_1061f353383e60e3e6b557b63b6ee1e6
#
_entry.id   1061f353383e60e3e6b557b63b6ee1e6
#
_cell.length_a   1.000
_cell.length_b   1.000
_cell.length_c   1.000
_cell.angle_alpha   90.00
_cell.angle_beta   90.00
_cell.angle_gamma   90.00
#
_symmetry.space_group_name_H-M   'P 1'
#
loop_
_entity.id
_entity.type
_entity.pdbx_description
1 polymer ?
#
loop_
_entity_poly.entity_id
_entity_poly.type
_entity_poly.pdbx_seq_one_letter_code
_entity_poly.pdbx_strand_id
1 'polypeptide(L)'
;MTFLTVMQFIVNIIIIGFLLTVMVIGLIWLIKDKRQSQHSVLRNYPLLARIRYISEKMGPELRQYLFSGDNEGKPFSRNDYKNIVLAGKYNSRMTSFGTTKDYQDGFYIQNTMFPMQRNEISVDNTTLLSTFIYKIANERLFSREEYRVPTKIDPYYLSDDHAIKLGEHLKHPFILKRIVGQSGMSYGALGKNAITALSKGLAKAGTWMNTGEGGLSEYHLKGNGDIIFQIGPGLFGVRDKEGNFSEDLFKEVAQLSNVRAFELKLAQGAKTRGGHMEAEKVNEEIAKIRNVEPYKTINSPNRYEFIHNAEDLIRFVDQLQQLGQKPVGFKIVVSKVSEIETLVRTMVVKVVLVQHSKNYKMVLAYRCLQLYLLCLAC
;
A
#
# COMPACT_ATOMS: atom_id res chain seq x y z
N MET A 1 52.92 33.08 31.58
CA MET A 1 51.92 32.02 31.46
C MET A 1 52.15 31.33 30.13
N THR A 2 52.42 30.06 30.12
CA THR A 2 52.64 29.33 28.86
C THR A 2 51.29 29.14 28.15
N PHE A 3 51.29 29.10 26.84
CA PHE A 3 50.08 28.87 26.01
C PHE A 3 49.22 27.68 26.52
N LEU A 4 49.88 26.63 26.98
CA LEU A 4 49.25 25.46 27.59
C LEU A 4 48.44 25.79 28.86
N THR A 5 48.97 26.65 29.76
CA THR A 5 48.23 27.03 30.99
C THR A 5 47.00 27.87 30.71
N VAL A 6 47.04 28.74 29.69
CA VAL A 6 45.88 29.52 29.26
C VAL A 6 44.80 28.61 28.63
N MET A 7 45.21 27.66 27.78
CA MET A 7 44.30 26.71 27.17
C MET A 7 43.61 25.80 28.21
N GLN A 8 44.37 25.31 29.20
CA GLN A 8 43.84 24.51 30.29
C GLN A 8 42.84 25.31 31.15
N PHE A 9 43.12 26.57 31.40
CA PHE A 9 42.20 27.44 32.13
C PHE A 9 40.89 27.66 31.39
N ILE A 10 40.93 27.89 30.07
CA ILE A 10 39.72 28.01 29.21
C ILE A 10 38.91 26.72 29.19
N VAL A 11 39.55 25.56 29.03
CA VAL A 11 38.89 24.27 29.06
C VAL A 11 38.19 24.02 30.41
N ASN A 12 38.87 24.36 31.53
CA ASN A 12 38.26 24.21 32.84
C ASN A 12 37.04 25.12 33.03
N ILE A 13 37.07 26.36 32.55
CA ILE A 13 35.91 27.28 32.59
C ILE A 13 34.74 26.70 31.77
N ILE A 14 35.00 26.15 30.58
CA ILE A 14 33.95 25.52 29.74
C ILE A 14 33.34 24.32 30.46
N ILE A 15 34.18 23.46 31.06
CA ILE A 15 33.68 22.29 31.81
C ILE A 15 32.82 22.72 33.02
N ILE A 16 33.29 23.70 33.80
CA ILE A 16 32.53 24.20 34.93
C ILE A 16 31.24 24.85 34.51
N GLY A 17 31.26 25.67 33.45
CA GLY A 17 30.07 26.26 32.86
C GLY A 17 29.06 25.20 32.38
N PHE A 18 29.55 24.16 31.72
CA PHE A 18 28.71 23.02 31.30
C PHE A 18 28.06 22.30 32.49
N LEU A 19 28.85 21.97 33.52
CA LEU A 19 28.35 21.29 34.73
C LEU A 19 27.33 22.14 35.48
N LEU A 20 27.53 23.43 35.62
CA LEU A 20 26.59 24.37 36.22
C LEU A 20 25.27 24.42 35.39
N THR A 21 25.37 24.46 34.08
CA THR A 21 24.19 24.45 33.20
C THR A 21 23.40 23.18 33.37
N VAL A 22 24.04 22.02 33.37
CA VAL A 22 23.36 20.70 33.58
C VAL A 22 22.71 20.67 34.98
N MET A 23 23.36 21.17 36.01
CA MET A 23 22.85 21.25 37.37
C MET A 23 21.60 22.13 37.43
N VAL A 24 21.62 23.32 36.83
CA VAL A 24 20.48 24.24 36.80
C VAL A 24 19.29 23.62 36.03
N ILE A 25 19.53 23.00 34.87
CA ILE A 25 18.49 22.30 34.13
C ILE A 25 17.89 21.16 34.95
N GLY A 26 18.74 20.37 35.62
CA GLY A 26 18.31 19.30 36.51
C GLY A 26 17.44 19.79 37.66
N LEU A 27 17.80 20.92 38.29
CA LEU A 27 17.03 21.54 39.36
C LEU A 27 15.67 22.06 38.83
N ILE A 28 15.63 22.71 37.71
CA ILE A 28 14.38 23.18 37.10
C ILE A 28 13.45 21.98 36.80
N TRP A 29 13.98 20.90 36.26
CA TRP A 29 13.20 19.70 35.96
C TRP A 29 12.69 19.04 37.27
N LEU A 30 13.52 18.95 38.30
CA LEU A 30 13.15 18.41 39.60
C LEU A 30 11.99 19.18 40.24
N ILE A 31 12.06 20.52 40.19
CA ILE A 31 10.99 21.38 40.75
C ILE A 31 9.71 21.23 39.91
N LYS A 32 9.83 21.21 38.56
CA LYS A 32 8.71 21.03 37.65
C LYS A 32 8.03 19.67 37.85
N ASP A 33 8.82 18.58 37.96
CA ASP A 33 8.31 17.24 38.13
C ASP A 33 7.58 17.07 39.49
N LYS A 34 8.09 17.66 40.56
CA LYS A 34 7.44 17.63 41.87
C LYS A 34 6.15 18.46 41.92
N ARG A 35 6.08 19.59 41.23
CA ARG A 35 4.92 20.49 41.29
C ARG A 35 3.75 20.08 40.39
N GLN A 36 3.99 19.32 39.34
CA GLN A 36 2.92 18.88 38.43
C GLN A 36 2.03 17.81 39.07
N SER A 37 0.76 17.73 38.68
CA SER A 37 -0.24 16.80 39.20
C SER A 37 -0.67 15.72 38.21
N GLN A 38 -0.24 15.80 36.96
CA GLN A 38 -0.71 14.92 35.86
C GLN A 38 -0.08 13.53 35.91
N HIS A 39 1.19 13.41 36.33
CA HIS A 39 1.95 12.17 36.27
C HIS A 39 2.50 11.81 37.67
N SER A 40 1.86 10.86 38.32
CA SER A 40 2.26 10.40 39.69
C SER A 40 3.70 9.86 39.70
N VAL A 41 4.12 9.15 38.62
CA VAL A 41 5.47 8.60 38.57
C VAL A 41 6.54 9.69 38.47
N LEU A 42 6.34 10.76 37.71
CA LEU A 42 7.25 11.92 37.68
C LEU A 42 7.31 12.65 39.01
N ARG A 43 6.18 12.76 39.68
CA ARG A 43 6.12 13.42 40.98
C ARG A 43 6.86 12.64 42.09
N ASN A 44 6.73 11.30 42.08
CA ASN A 44 7.34 10.43 43.08
C ASN A 44 8.84 10.18 42.81
N TYR A 45 9.22 10.10 41.52
CA TYR A 45 10.57 9.83 41.05
C TYR A 45 11.05 10.89 40.07
N PRO A 46 11.20 12.16 40.49
CA PRO A 46 11.61 13.23 39.60
C PRO A 46 12.97 12.89 38.98
N LEU A 47 13.20 13.34 37.74
CA LEU A 47 14.34 13.06 36.86
C LEU A 47 14.42 11.59 36.42
N LEU A 48 14.38 10.61 37.32
CA LEU A 48 14.47 9.19 36.98
C LEU A 48 13.30 8.71 36.11
N ALA A 49 12.09 9.18 36.40
CA ALA A 49 10.94 8.84 35.61
C ALA A 49 11.04 9.37 34.15
N ARG A 50 11.83 10.40 33.90
CA ARG A 50 12.07 10.89 32.53
C ARG A 50 12.81 9.87 31.67
N ILE A 51 13.77 9.15 32.26
CA ILE A 51 14.47 8.05 31.58
C ILE A 51 13.46 6.98 31.17
N ARG A 52 12.56 6.62 32.06
CA ARG A 52 11.47 5.68 31.74
C ARG A 52 10.64 6.17 30.54
N TYR A 53 10.17 7.41 30.55
CA TYR A 53 9.35 7.95 29.46
C TYR A 53 10.11 8.05 28.14
N ILE A 54 11.41 8.36 28.18
CA ILE A 54 12.27 8.30 27.00
C ILE A 54 12.34 6.86 26.46
N SER A 55 12.56 5.88 27.34
CA SER A 55 12.61 4.46 26.96
C SER A 55 11.26 3.97 26.42
N GLU A 56 10.14 4.40 27.00
CA GLU A 56 8.80 4.09 26.49
C GLU A 56 8.56 4.69 25.11
N LYS A 57 9.02 5.92 24.87
CA LYS A 57 8.92 6.58 23.57
C LYS A 57 9.77 5.90 22.49
N MET A 58 10.97 5.44 22.84
CA MET A 58 11.87 4.70 21.95
C MET A 58 11.49 3.21 21.81
N GLY A 59 10.61 2.72 22.68
CA GLY A 59 10.25 1.32 22.75
C GLY A 59 9.71 0.71 21.46
N PRO A 60 8.83 1.39 20.69
CA PRO A 60 8.33 0.88 19.43
C PRO A 60 9.45 0.62 18.41
N GLU A 61 10.35 1.57 18.23
CA GLU A 61 11.49 1.46 17.33
C GLU A 61 12.48 0.39 17.78
N LEU A 62 12.81 0.36 19.07
CA LEU A 62 13.70 -0.67 19.65
C LEU A 62 13.11 -2.07 19.45
N ARG A 63 11.81 -2.26 19.72
CA ARG A 63 11.15 -3.53 19.47
C ARG A 63 11.21 -3.91 17.98
N GLN A 64 10.87 -2.98 17.10
CA GLN A 64 10.83 -3.24 15.66
C GLN A 64 12.19 -3.63 15.09
N TYR A 65 13.26 -2.95 15.49
CA TYR A 65 14.59 -3.11 14.87
C TYR A 65 15.52 -4.06 15.61
N LEU A 66 15.37 -4.22 16.93
CA LEU A 66 16.29 -5.01 17.75
C LEU A 66 15.68 -6.26 18.40
N PHE A 67 14.43 -6.18 18.85
CA PHE A 67 13.86 -7.22 19.70
C PHE A 67 12.77 -8.06 19.03
N SER A 68 12.13 -7.58 17.97
CA SER A 68 11.17 -8.40 17.23
C SER A 68 11.86 -9.52 16.47
N GLY A 69 11.39 -10.74 16.64
CA GLY A 69 11.82 -11.89 15.85
C GLY A 69 11.54 -11.71 14.36
N ASP A 70 12.29 -12.41 13.52
CA ASP A 70 12.20 -12.25 12.07
C ASP A 70 10.84 -12.66 11.47
N ASN A 71 10.05 -13.45 12.21
CA ASN A 71 8.71 -13.90 11.81
C ASN A 71 7.55 -13.18 12.55
N GLU A 72 7.83 -12.29 13.50
CA GLU A 72 6.78 -11.68 14.35
C GLU A 72 6.08 -10.48 13.74
N GLY A 73 6.69 -9.83 12.75
CA GLY A 73 6.14 -8.62 12.11
C GLY A 73 4.78 -8.88 11.46
N LYS A 74 3.84 -7.96 11.64
CA LYS A 74 2.51 -8.00 11.01
C LYS A 74 2.27 -6.70 10.22
N PRO A 75 1.66 -6.73 9.03
CA PRO A 75 1.12 -7.87 8.28
C PRO A 75 2.18 -8.72 7.58
N PHE A 76 3.40 -8.23 7.45
CA PHE A 76 4.54 -8.91 6.85
C PHE A 76 5.69 -8.97 7.86
N SER A 77 6.29 -10.13 7.97
CA SER A 77 7.48 -10.34 8.78
C SER A 77 8.74 -9.76 8.09
N ARG A 78 9.83 -9.64 8.84
CA ARG A 78 11.13 -9.26 8.28
C ARG A 78 11.60 -10.28 7.23
N ASN A 79 11.33 -11.57 7.46
CA ASN A 79 11.64 -12.63 6.51
C ASN A 79 10.84 -12.50 5.21
N ASP A 80 9.55 -12.15 5.27
CA ASP A 80 8.74 -11.92 4.08
C ASP A 80 9.31 -10.75 3.26
N TYR A 81 9.60 -9.62 3.94
CA TYR A 81 10.24 -8.47 3.30
C TYR A 81 11.59 -8.83 2.66
N LYS A 82 12.46 -9.55 3.39
CA LYS A 82 13.77 -10.00 2.91
C LYS A 82 13.62 -10.85 1.65
N ASN A 83 12.69 -11.81 1.64
CA ASN A 83 12.45 -12.68 0.50
C ASN A 83 11.98 -11.90 -0.74
N ILE A 84 11.09 -10.92 -0.56
CA ILE A 84 10.62 -10.04 -1.66
C ILE A 84 11.79 -9.22 -2.23
N VAL A 85 12.62 -8.65 -1.37
CA VAL A 85 13.80 -7.86 -1.80
C VAL A 85 14.83 -8.74 -2.51
N LEU A 86 15.12 -9.93 -1.98
CA LEU A 86 16.06 -10.86 -2.59
C LEU A 86 15.58 -11.29 -3.99
N ALA A 87 14.30 -11.62 -4.12
CA ALA A 87 13.72 -11.98 -5.41
C ALA A 87 13.68 -10.80 -6.39
N GLY A 88 13.18 -9.64 -5.95
CA GLY A 88 12.94 -8.49 -6.84
C GLY A 88 14.20 -7.71 -7.19
N LYS A 89 15.11 -7.48 -6.23
CA LYS A 89 16.31 -6.66 -6.43
C LYS A 89 17.50 -7.46 -6.93
N TYR A 90 17.68 -8.66 -6.38
CA TYR A 90 18.88 -9.48 -6.65
C TYR A 90 18.62 -10.67 -7.55
N ASN A 91 17.36 -10.92 -7.92
CA ASN A 91 16.95 -12.12 -8.67
C ASN A 91 17.44 -13.42 -7.99
N SER A 92 17.51 -13.38 -6.67
CA SER A 92 17.95 -14.53 -5.86
C SER A 92 16.79 -15.51 -5.72
N ARG A 93 17.07 -16.78 -5.94
CA ARG A 93 16.09 -17.83 -5.71
C ARG A 93 15.90 -18.06 -4.22
N MET A 94 14.71 -18.45 -3.83
CA MET A 94 14.45 -18.91 -2.47
C MET A 94 15.27 -20.15 -2.15
N THR A 95 15.63 -20.31 -0.88
CA THR A 95 16.29 -21.54 -0.38
C THR A 95 15.43 -22.77 -0.69
N SER A 96 16.04 -23.78 -1.28
CA SER A 96 15.36 -25.02 -1.66
C SER A 96 15.11 -25.95 -0.48
N PHE A 97 15.87 -25.80 0.61
CA PHE A 97 15.80 -26.65 1.78
C PHE A 97 15.95 -25.84 3.07
N GLY A 98 15.08 -26.13 4.03
CA GLY A 98 15.01 -25.38 5.28
C GLY A 98 14.34 -24.01 5.10
N THR A 99 13.39 -23.69 5.94
CA THR A 99 12.70 -22.41 5.93
C THR A 99 12.35 -22.01 7.35
N THR A 100 12.40 -20.70 7.62
CA THR A 100 11.87 -20.12 8.84
C THR A 100 10.42 -19.66 8.67
N LYS A 101 9.83 -19.88 7.48
CA LYS A 101 8.44 -19.51 7.20
C LYS A 101 7.50 -20.43 7.97
N ASP A 102 6.51 -19.83 8.64
CA ASP A 102 5.42 -20.57 9.24
C ASP A 102 4.37 -20.89 8.17
N TYR A 103 4.15 -22.19 7.91
CA TYR A 103 3.14 -22.66 6.96
C TYR A 103 1.75 -22.85 7.59
N GLN A 104 1.61 -22.65 8.89
CA GLN A 104 0.32 -22.69 9.58
C GLN A 104 -0.32 -21.30 9.68
N ASP A 105 0.48 -20.24 9.63
CA ASP A 105 0.01 -18.85 9.66
C ASP A 105 0.47 -18.09 8.41
N GLY A 106 -0.43 -17.31 7.81
CA GLY A 106 -0.13 -16.46 6.66
C GLY A 106 -0.58 -17.05 5.32
N PHE A 107 -0.04 -16.46 4.24
CA PHE A 107 -0.37 -16.85 2.87
C PHE A 107 0.80 -17.57 2.23
N TYR A 108 0.53 -18.69 1.60
CA TYR A 108 1.51 -19.43 0.80
C TYR A 108 0.84 -20.14 -0.38
N ILE A 109 1.63 -20.41 -1.41
CA ILE A 109 1.17 -21.16 -2.59
C ILE A 109 1.40 -22.64 -2.30
N GLN A 110 0.33 -23.42 -2.35
CA GLN A 110 0.40 -24.87 -2.28
C GLN A 110 0.46 -25.45 -3.69
N ASN A 111 1.30 -26.46 -3.85
CA ASN A 111 1.30 -27.26 -5.05
C ASN A 111 0.10 -28.21 -5.06
N THR A 112 -0.42 -28.50 -6.24
CA THR A 112 -1.41 -29.58 -6.41
C THR A 112 -0.67 -30.92 -6.51
N MET A 113 -1.42 -32.04 -6.42
CA MET A 113 -0.85 -33.37 -6.61
C MET A 113 -0.25 -33.54 -8.01
N PHE A 114 -0.85 -32.92 -9.01
CA PHE A 114 -0.42 -32.92 -10.41
C PHE A 114 -0.27 -31.48 -10.91
N PRO A 115 0.85 -30.79 -10.56
CA PRO A 115 1.04 -29.42 -10.99
C PRO A 115 1.34 -29.36 -12.49
N MET A 116 0.84 -28.33 -13.16
CA MET A 116 1.18 -28.08 -14.56
C MET A 116 2.69 -27.88 -14.71
N GLN A 117 3.26 -28.49 -15.70
CA GLN A 117 4.66 -28.27 -16.08
C GLN A 117 4.79 -26.97 -16.88
N ARG A 118 6.01 -26.44 -16.95
CA ARG A 118 6.26 -25.16 -17.63
C ARG A 118 5.83 -25.16 -19.11
N ASN A 119 5.96 -26.29 -19.78
CA ASN A 119 5.56 -26.48 -21.19
C ASN A 119 4.04 -26.64 -21.38
N GLU A 120 3.31 -26.90 -20.30
CA GLU A 120 1.83 -26.99 -20.29
C GLU A 120 1.17 -25.64 -19.97
N ILE A 121 1.96 -24.68 -19.42
CA ILE A 121 1.48 -23.36 -19.11
C ILE A 121 1.50 -22.52 -20.40
N SER A 122 0.35 -21.98 -20.79
CA SER A 122 0.22 -21.13 -21.96
C SER A 122 0.74 -19.72 -21.67
N VAL A 123 2.05 -19.54 -21.79
CA VAL A 123 2.75 -18.27 -21.62
C VAL A 123 3.41 -17.82 -22.91
N ASP A 124 3.46 -16.54 -23.13
CA ASP A 124 4.23 -15.92 -24.21
C ASP A 124 5.71 -15.85 -23.79
N ASN A 125 6.53 -16.71 -24.38
CA ASN A 125 7.98 -16.75 -24.12
C ASN A 125 8.79 -15.90 -25.13
N THR A 126 8.14 -15.20 -26.04
CA THR A 126 8.80 -14.42 -27.10
C THR A 126 9.30 -13.08 -26.64
N THR A 127 8.64 -12.51 -25.63
CA THR A 127 8.92 -11.16 -25.13
C THR A 127 9.74 -11.21 -23.84
N LEU A 128 11.00 -10.80 -23.90
CA LEU A 128 11.84 -10.65 -22.71
C LEU A 128 11.89 -9.20 -22.25
N LEU A 129 11.74 -8.98 -20.94
CA LEU A 129 11.89 -7.67 -20.32
C LEU A 129 13.36 -7.36 -20.01
N SER A 130 13.87 -6.28 -20.59
CA SER A 130 15.18 -5.74 -20.21
C SER A 130 15.08 -4.98 -18.88
N THR A 131 15.84 -5.40 -17.91
CA THR A 131 15.88 -4.79 -16.57
C THR A 131 17.29 -4.80 -16.00
N PHE A 132 17.43 -4.36 -14.77
CA PHE A 132 18.68 -4.43 -14.02
C PHE A 132 18.44 -5.26 -12.76
N ILE A 133 19.36 -6.15 -12.46
CA ILE A 133 19.50 -6.73 -11.14
C ILE A 133 20.69 -6.10 -10.43
N TYR A 134 20.70 -6.18 -9.11
CA TYR A 134 21.82 -5.71 -8.32
C TYR A 134 22.69 -6.89 -7.90
N LYS A 135 24.01 -6.68 -7.90
CA LYS A 135 24.96 -7.59 -7.29
C LYS A 135 25.75 -6.84 -6.22
N ILE A 136 25.98 -7.53 -5.12
CA ILE A 136 26.77 -7.01 -4.00
C ILE A 136 28.23 -7.24 -4.34
N ALA A 137 29.02 -6.16 -4.44
CA ALA A 137 30.45 -6.23 -4.62
C ALA A 137 31.17 -6.37 -3.29
N ASN A 138 30.72 -5.64 -2.28
CA ASN A 138 31.29 -5.64 -0.95
C ASN A 138 30.23 -5.33 0.10
N GLU A 139 30.30 -6.00 1.24
CA GLU A 139 29.43 -5.74 2.39
C GLU A 139 30.27 -5.62 3.65
N ARG A 140 30.38 -4.39 4.16
CA ARG A 140 31.10 -4.05 5.40
C ARG A 140 30.10 -3.56 6.43
N LEU A 141 30.51 -3.48 7.69
CA LEU A 141 29.64 -3.09 8.80
C LEU A 141 28.86 -1.77 8.58
N PHE A 142 29.51 -0.76 7.97
CA PHE A 142 28.91 0.56 7.74
C PHE A 142 28.79 0.94 6.26
N SER A 143 29.12 0.05 5.33
CA SER A 143 29.04 0.33 3.91
C SER A 143 28.69 -0.91 3.12
N ARG A 144 27.85 -0.73 2.09
CA ARG A 144 27.47 -1.77 1.15
C ARG A 144 27.64 -1.22 -0.26
N GLU A 145 28.47 -1.88 -1.03
CA GLU A 145 28.73 -1.53 -2.42
C GLU A 145 27.94 -2.46 -3.34
N GLU A 146 27.09 -1.88 -4.16
CA GLU A 146 26.26 -2.62 -5.11
C GLU A 146 26.45 -2.05 -6.52
N TYR A 147 26.42 -2.91 -7.52
CA TYR A 147 26.43 -2.52 -8.92
C TYR A 147 25.27 -3.15 -9.69
N ARG A 148 24.81 -2.45 -10.71
CA ARG A 148 23.71 -2.89 -11.57
C ARG A 148 24.23 -3.75 -12.72
N VAL A 149 23.55 -4.87 -12.98
CA VAL A 149 23.84 -5.75 -14.11
C VAL A 149 22.63 -5.77 -15.03
N PRO A 150 22.78 -5.37 -16.30
CA PRO A 150 21.73 -5.51 -17.29
C PRO A 150 21.30 -6.98 -17.42
N THR A 151 20.01 -7.23 -17.36
CA THR A 151 19.47 -8.59 -17.35
C THR A 151 18.18 -8.64 -18.16
N LYS A 152 17.99 -9.73 -18.89
CA LYS A 152 16.71 -10.04 -19.55
C LYS A 152 15.97 -11.05 -18.70
N ILE A 153 14.71 -10.77 -18.39
CA ILE A 153 13.84 -11.59 -17.55
C ILE A 153 12.61 -11.97 -18.35
N ASP A 154 12.21 -13.24 -18.26
CA ASP A 154 10.94 -13.70 -18.77
C ASP A 154 9.80 -13.11 -17.91
N PRO A 155 8.88 -12.32 -18.47
CA PRO A 155 7.77 -11.75 -17.73
C PRO A 155 6.67 -12.76 -17.40
N TYR A 156 6.67 -13.93 -18.00
CA TYR A 156 5.58 -14.92 -17.89
C TYR A 156 4.22 -14.31 -18.25
N TYR A 157 4.13 -13.62 -19.39
CA TYR A 157 2.85 -13.16 -19.90
C TYR A 157 1.98 -14.33 -20.33
N LEU A 158 0.68 -14.25 -20.02
CA LEU A 158 -0.28 -15.18 -20.60
C LEU A 158 -0.32 -15.00 -22.12
N SER A 159 -0.42 -16.11 -22.87
CA SER A 159 -0.66 -16.07 -24.31
C SER A 159 -1.99 -15.37 -24.60
N ASP A 160 -2.18 -14.90 -25.83
CA ASP A 160 -3.38 -14.17 -26.21
C ASP A 160 -4.67 -14.99 -26.00
N ASP A 161 -4.59 -16.33 -26.22
CA ASP A 161 -5.70 -17.26 -26.02
C ASP A 161 -6.09 -17.45 -24.55
N HIS A 162 -5.13 -17.20 -23.64
CA HIS A 162 -5.31 -17.38 -22.18
C HIS A 162 -5.31 -16.04 -21.42
N ALA A 163 -5.19 -14.93 -22.13
CA ALA A 163 -5.31 -13.61 -21.52
C ALA A 163 -6.71 -13.41 -20.95
N ILE A 164 -6.77 -12.83 -19.75
CA ILE A 164 -8.03 -12.58 -19.05
C ILE A 164 -8.67 -11.35 -19.67
N LYS A 165 -9.90 -11.49 -20.17
CA LYS A 165 -10.68 -10.40 -20.75
C LYS A 165 -11.74 -9.95 -19.76
N LEU A 166 -11.55 -8.78 -19.16
CA LEU A 166 -12.55 -8.16 -18.29
C LEU A 166 -13.49 -7.29 -19.10
N GLY A 167 -14.80 -7.48 -18.92
CA GLY A 167 -15.83 -6.70 -19.63
C GLY A 167 -15.80 -6.92 -21.13
N GLU A 168 -15.68 -8.16 -21.60
CA GLU A 168 -15.59 -8.51 -23.03
C GLU A 168 -16.75 -7.96 -23.87
N HIS A 169 -17.92 -7.79 -23.24
CA HIS A 169 -19.12 -7.24 -23.86
C HIS A 169 -19.12 -5.70 -23.98
N LEU A 170 -18.15 -5.02 -23.37
CA LEU A 170 -18.02 -3.56 -23.38
C LEU A 170 -17.18 -3.09 -24.58
N LYS A 171 -17.37 -1.84 -24.96
CA LYS A 171 -16.59 -1.23 -26.05
C LYS A 171 -15.08 -1.22 -25.79
N HIS A 172 -14.69 -1.08 -24.52
CA HIS A 172 -13.30 -1.00 -24.09
C HIS A 172 -12.98 -2.07 -23.05
N PRO A 173 -12.88 -3.36 -23.44
CA PRO A 173 -12.51 -4.42 -22.50
C PRO A 173 -11.08 -4.23 -22.01
N PHE A 174 -10.80 -4.73 -20.81
CA PHE A 174 -9.45 -4.75 -20.26
C PHE A 174 -8.85 -6.15 -20.40
N ILE A 175 -7.81 -6.28 -21.21
CA ILE A 175 -7.11 -7.54 -21.47
C ILE A 175 -5.91 -7.62 -20.55
N LEU A 176 -5.92 -8.59 -19.64
CA LEU A 176 -4.88 -8.84 -18.67
C LEU A 176 -4.00 -10.00 -19.15
N LYS A 177 -2.77 -9.70 -19.50
CA LYS A 177 -1.72 -10.71 -19.76
C LYS A 177 -0.94 -11.04 -18.48
N ARG A 178 -1.19 -10.31 -17.38
CA ARG A 178 -0.63 -10.57 -16.07
C ARG A 178 -1.71 -10.63 -15.00
N ILE A 179 -1.64 -11.66 -14.17
CA ILE A 179 -2.61 -11.90 -13.09
C ILE A 179 -2.27 -11.16 -11.79
N VAL A 180 -1.07 -10.56 -11.70
CA VAL A 180 -0.61 -9.83 -10.53
C VAL A 180 -0.45 -8.36 -10.87
N GLY A 181 -1.02 -7.50 -10.04
CA GLY A 181 -0.90 -6.05 -10.14
C GLY A 181 -0.78 -5.38 -8.77
N GLN A 182 -0.72 -4.06 -8.74
CA GLN A 182 -0.60 -3.29 -7.51
C GLN A 182 -1.97 -2.89 -6.99
N SER A 183 -2.25 -3.22 -5.71
CA SER A 183 -3.48 -2.79 -5.03
C SER A 183 -3.55 -1.27 -4.85
N GLY A 184 -4.70 -0.76 -4.41
CA GLY A 184 -4.97 0.65 -4.25
C GLY A 184 -3.93 1.40 -3.42
N MET A 185 -3.16 2.26 -4.08
CA MET A 185 -2.14 3.12 -3.50
C MET A 185 -2.47 4.58 -3.78
N SER A 186 -3.14 5.23 -2.83
CA SER A 186 -3.57 6.62 -3.01
C SER A 186 -2.43 7.61 -2.82
N TYR A 187 -2.38 8.62 -3.68
CA TYR A 187 -1.56 9.80 -3.47
C TYR A 187 -2.08 10.59 -2.26
N GLY A 188 -1.17 10.94 -1.37
CA GLY A 188 -1.49 11.53 -0.07
C GLY A 188 -1.41 10.52 1.08
N ALA A 189 -1.66 9.21 0.83
CA ALA A 189 -1.23 8.13 1.72
C ALA A 189 0.24 7.77 1.45
N LEU A 190 0.63 7.70 0.18
CA LEU A 190 2.01 7.62 -0.28
C LEU A 190 2.42 8.95 -0.93
N GLY A 191 3.72 9.27 -0.85
CA GLY A 191 4.30 10.45 -1.48
C GLY A 191 4.54 10.26 -2.99
N LYS A 192 4.79 11.37 -3.69
CA LYS A 192 5.03 11.44 -5.14
C LYS A 192 6.10 10.47 -5.65
N ASN A 193 7.19 10.32 -4.90
CA ASN A 193 8.30 9.46 -5.32
C ASN A 193 7.91 7.99 -5.33
N ALA A 194 7.18 7.53 -4.31
CA ALA A 194 6.70 6.16 -4.21
C ALA A 194 5.69 5.83 -5.31
N ILE A 195 4.68 6.68 -5.52
CA ILE A 195 3.67 6.50 -6.58
C ILE A 195 4.34 6.51 -7.96
N THR A 196 5.26 7.44 -8.23
CA THR A 196 6.00 7.50 -9.50
C THR A 196 6.83 6.25 -9.74
N ALA A 197 7.53 5.74 -8.71
CA ALA A 197 8.33 4.53 -8.81
C ALA A 197 7.47 3.30 -9.10
N LEU A 198 6.33 3.17 -8.41
CA LEU A 198 5.35 2.11 -8.65
C LEU A 198 4.79 2.19 -10.08
N SER A 199 4.33 3.38 -10.50
CA SER A 199 3.78 3.59 -11.85
C SER A 199 4.76 3.15 -12.93
N LYS A 200 6.02 3.62 -12.87
CA LYS A 200 7.07 3.25 -13.84
C LYS A 200 7.44 1.77 -13.77
N GLY A 201 7.54 1.22 -12.56
CA GLY A 201 7.89 -0.20 -12.37
C GLY A 201 6.84 -1.15 -12.91
N LEU A 202 5.56 -0.87 -12.63
CA LEU A 202 4.43 -1.68 -13.07
C LEU A 202 4.21 -1.59 -14.58
N ALA A 203 4.32 -0.37 -15.14
CA ALA A 203 4.29 -0.19 -16.60
C ALA A 203 5.40 -0.99 -17.30
N LYS A 204 6.63 -0.92 -16.76
CA LYS A 204 7.76 -1.70 -17.28
C LYS A 204 7.52 -3.20 -17.16
N ALA A 205 6.88 -3.65 -16.09
CA ALA A 205 6.50 -5.04 -15.89
C ALA A 205 5.30 -5.47 -16.75
N GLY A 206 4.64 -4.55 -17.46
CA GLY A 206 3.45 -4.85 -18.28
C GLY A 206 2.25 -5.28 -17.44
N THR A 207 2.09 -4.68 -16.25
CA THR A 207 0.96 -4.93 -15.37
C THR A 207 0.32 -3.62 -14.93
N TRP A 208 -0.74 -3.71 -14.19
CA TRP A 208 -1.60 -2.59 -13.83
C TRP A 208 -1.35 -2.06 -12.41
N MET A 209 -1.74 -0.81 -12.20
CA MET A 209 -1.72 -0.11 -10.92
C MET A 209 -3.14 0.35 -10.55
N ASN A 210 -3.52 0.16 -9.28
CA ASN A 210 -4.76 0.72 -8.74
C ASN A 210 -4.47 2.04 -8.02
N THR A 211 -5.29 3.06 -8.28
CA THR A 211 -5.08 4.42 -7.74
C THR A 211 -5.33 4.53 -6.24
N GLY A 212 -6.06 3.58 -5.66
CA GLY A 212 -6.67 3.81 -4.36
C GLY A 212 -7.79 4.88 -4.41
N GLU A 213 -8.46 5.10 -3.30
CA GLU A 213 -9.65 5.96 -3.22
C GLU A 213 -9.37 7.48 -3.19
N GLY A 214 -8.12 7.90 -3.40
CA GLY A 214 -7.70 9.30 -3.31
C GLY A 214 -7.82 10.11 -4.61
N GLY A 215 -8.38 9.53 -5.67
CA GLY A 215 -8.39 10.11 -7.01
C GLY A 215 -7.12 9.79 -7.81
N LEU A 216 -7.09 10.24 -9.06
CA LEU A 216 -5.99 10.01 -10.00
C LEU A 216 -5.02 11.20 -9.97
N SER A 217 -3.78 10.97 -9.57
CA SER A 217 -2.72 11.97 -9.64
C SER A 217 -1.87 11.81 -10.91
N GLU A 218 -1.19 12.87 -11.32
CA GLU A 218 -0.21 12.82 -12.42
C GLU A 218 0.89 11.77 -12.17
N TYR A 219 1.21 11.49 -10.90
CA TYR A 219 2.24 10.52 -10.52
C TYR A 219 1.85 9.07 -10.84
N HIS A 220 0.55 8.75 -10.80
CA HIS A 220 0.03 7.46 -11.26
C HIS A 220 0.23 7.28 -12.77
N LEU A 221 0.23 8.37 -13.53
CA LEU A 221 0.36 8.35 -14.98
C LEU A 221 1.81 8.37 -15.48
N LYS A 222 2.81 8.65 -14.61
CA LYS A 222 4.23 8.82 -15.01
C LYS A 222 4.86 7.61 -15.70
N GLY A 223 4.36 6.42 -15.48
CA GLY A 223 4.82 5.20 -16.15
C GLY A 223 4.13 4.91 -17.48
N ASN A 224 3.04 5.58 -17.77
CA ASN A 224 2.18 5.30 -18.92
C ASN A 224 1.67 3.85 -19.00
N GLY A 225 1.45 3.21 -17.82
CA GLY A 225 0.91 1.86 -17.71
C GLY A 225 -0.59 1.83 -17.53
N ASP A 226 -1.15 0.61 -17.47
CA ASP A 226 -2.57 0.38 -17.24
C ASP A 226 -2.96 0.74 -15.80
N ILE A 227 -4.10 1.41 -15.65
CA ILE A 227 -4.62 1.89 -14.37
C ILE A 227 -6.02 1.35 -14.13
N ILE A 228 -6.26 0.87 -12.92
CA ILE A 228 -7.58 0.67 -12.35
C ILE A 228 -7.88 1.88 -11.46
N PHE A 229 -8.88 2.66 -11.82
CA PHE A 229 -9.29 3.81 -11.03
C PHE A 229 -10.26 3.38 -9.94
N GLN A 230 -9.86 3.58 -8.67
CA GLN A 230 -10.69 3.19 -7.53
C GLN A 230 -11.55 4.35 -7.08
N ILE A 231 -12.85 4.09 -6.97
CA ILE A 231 -13.85 5.02 -6.44
C ILE A 231 -14.22 4.53 -5.03
N GLY A 232 -13.93 5.33 -4.02
CA GLY A 232 -14.37 5.07 -2.65
C GLY A 232 -15.65 5.87 -2.32
N PRO A 233 -16.25 5.63 -1.13
CA PRO A 233 -17.48 6.33 -0.71
C PRO A 233 -17.35 7.86 -0.63
N GLY A 234 -16.14 8.40 -0.53
CA GLY A 234 -15.89 9.85 -0.60
C GLY A 234 -15.90 10.41 -2.01
N LEU A 235 -16.04 9.56 -3.05
CA LEU A 235 -16.12 9.92 -4.47
C LEU A 235 -14.94 10.80 -4.97
N PHE A 236 -13.79 10.77 -4.30
CA PHE A 236 -12.65 11.63 -4.64
C PHE A 236 -12.19 11.43 -6.08
N GLY A 237 -12.05 12.55 -6.79
CA GLY A 237 -11.68 12.59 -8.19
C GLY A 237 -12.86 12.48 -9.17
N VAL A 238 -14.05 12.12 -8.69
CA VAL A 238 -15.29 12.05 -9.49
C VAL A 238 -16.49 12.67 -8.77
N ARG A 239 -16.24 13.58 -7.81
CA ARG A 239 -17.27 14.28 -7.05
C ARG A 239 -17.33 15.77 -7.45
N ASP A 240 -18.52 16.37 -7.35
CA ASP A 240 -18.68 17.82 -7.40
C ASP A 240 -18.20 18.48 -6.09
N LYS A 241 -18.34 19.81 -6.00
CA LYS A 241 -17.96 20.58 -4.81
C LYS A 241 -18.87 20.32 -3.62
N GLU A 242 -20.10 19.93 -3.86
CA GLU A 242 -21.11 19.55 -2.87
C GLU A 242 -20.88 18.13 -2.33
N GLY A 243 -20.09 17.33 -3.03
CA GLY A 243 -19.73 15.99 -2.63
C GLY A 243 -20.50 14.87 -3.33
N ASN A 244 -21.36 15.21 -4.28
CA ASN A 244 -22.13 14.25 -5.05
C ASN A 244 -21.31 13.67 -6.21
N PHE A 245 -21.74 12.53 -6.75
CA PHE A 245 -21.14 11.95 -7.94
C PHE A 245 -21.32 12.88 -9.15
N SER A 246 -20.22 13.20 -9.83
CA SER A 246 -20.19 14.01 -11.05
C SER A 246 -19.95 13.13 -12.26
N GLU A 247 -20.96 13.01 -13.14
CA GLU A 247 -20.83 12.26 -14.38
C GLU A 247 -19.77 12.84 -15.32
N ASP A 248 -19.65 14.18 -15.35
CA ASP A 248 -18.71 14.84 -16.25
C ASP A 248 -17.26 14.57 -15.83
N LEU A 249 -16.94 14.70 -14.54
CA LEU A 249 -15.62 14.36 -14.02
C LEU A 249 -15.32 12.84 -14.20
N PHE A 250 -16.33 12.00 -14.05
CA PHE A 250 -16.16 10.57 -14.31
C PHE A 250 -15.86 10.32 -15.79
N LYS A 251 -16.57 10.96 -16.71
CA LYS A 251 -16.32 10.84 -18.18
C LYS A 251 -14.91 11.32 -18.54
N GLU A 252 -14.43 12.41 -17.95
CA GLU A 252 -13.06 12.89 -18.14
C GLU A 252 -12.03 11.81 -17.77
N VAL A 253 -12.18 11.20 -16.60
CA VAL A 253 -11.31 10.10 -16.17
C VAL A 253 -11.47 8.88 -17.07
N ALA A 254 -12.69 8.55 -17.49
CA ALA A 254 -12.97 7.42 -18.35
C ALA A 254 -12.39 7.55 -19.78
N GLN A 255 -12.20 8.78 -20.27
CA GLN A 255 -11.59 9.03 -21.58
C GLN A 255 -10.07 8.79 -21.58
N LEU A 256 -9.42 8.77 -20.43
CA LEU A 256 -7.99 8.50 -20.35
C LEU A 256 -7.68 7.07 -20.82
N SER A 257 -6.77 6.94 -21.79
CA SER A 257 -6.39 5.65 -22.37
C SER A 257 -5.74 4.71 -21.36
N ASN A 258 -5.04 5.27 -20.37
CA ASN A 258 -4.40 4.53 -19.30
C ASN A 258 -5.40 3.93 -18.30
N VAL A 259 -6.55 4.54 -18.11
CA VAL A 259 -7.60 4.02 -17.21
C VAL A 259 -8.33 2.91 -17.95
N ARG A 260 -8.06 1.67 -17.55
CA ARG A 260 -8.57 0.47 -18.21
C ARG A 260 -9.83 -0.09 -17.54
N ALA A 261 -9.98 0.14 -16.26
CA ALA A 261 -11.11 -0.35 -15.47
C ALA A 261 -11.38 0.57 -14.28
N PHE A 262 -12.55 0.42 -13.69
CA PHE A 262 -12.95 1.07 -12.45
C PHE A 262 -13.13 0.04 -11.34
N GLU A 263 -12.90 0.45 -10.10
CA GLU A 263 -13.09 -0.39 -8.93
C GLU A 263 -13.88 0.37 -7.86
N LEU A 264 -15.03 -0.14 -7.47
CA LEU A 264 -15.82 0.40 -6.36
C LEU A 264 -15.34 -0.19 -5.03
N LYS A 265 -14.88 0.65 -4.12
CA LYS A 265 -14.48 0.25 -2.78
C LYS A 265 -15.66 0.29 -1.84
N LEU A 266 -16.24 -0.86 -1.50
CA LEU A 266 -17.44 -0.96 -0.68
C LEU A 266 -17.14 -0.92 0.83
N ALA A 267 -15.98 -1.42 1.25
CA ALA A 267 -15.55 -1.41 2.65
C ALA A 267 -14.02 -1.51 2.78
N GLN A 268 -13.52 -1.39 4.00
CA GLN A 268 -12.10 -1.63 4.32
C GLN A 268 -11.95 -2.40 5.63
N GLY A 269 -11.05 -3.43 5.65
CA GLY A 269 -10.90 -4.33 6.79
C GLY A 269 -10.12 -3.77 7.97
N ALA A 270 -9.29 -2.76 7.75
CA ALA A 270 -8.42 -2.24 8.80
C ALA A 270 -9.12 -1.27 9.77
N LYS A 271 -10.25 -0.69 9.36
CA LYS A 271 -10.98 0.34 10.12
C LYS A 271 -12.48 0.12 9.98
N THR A 272 -13.22 0.32 11.06
CA THR A 272 -14.69 0.30 11.06
C THR A 272 -15.31 1.57 10.47
N ARG A 273 -14.52 2.63 10.32
CA ARG A 273 -14.90 3.89 9.68
C ARG A 273 -14.21 4.06 8.32
N GLY A 274 -14.64 5.05 7.53
CA GLY A 274 -14.00 5.44 6.29
C GLY A 274 -12.57 6.00 6.48
N GLY A 275 -11.99 6.48 5.40
CA GLY A 275 -10.69 7.13 5.39
C GLY A 275 -10.71 8.45 6.16
N HIS A 276 -9.57 8.84 6.72
CA HIS A 276 -9.37 10.10 7.43
C HIS A 276 -8.05 10.72 6.99
N MET A 277 -8.06 12.01 6.70
CA MET A 277 -6.86 12.77 6.39
C MET A 277 -6.90 14.13 7.09
N GLU A 278 -5.89 14.39 7.90
CA GLU A 278 -5.74 15.64 8.65
C GLU A 278 -5.56 16.84 7.73
N ALA A 279 -6.06 18.01 8.16
CA ALA A 279 -6.05 19.26 7.42
C ALA A 279 -4.65 19.64 6.88
N GLU A 280 -3.61 19.43 7.69
CA GLU A 280 -2.22 19.72 7.33
C GLU A 280 -1.71 18.95 6.11
N LYS A 281 -2.28 17.75 5.85
CA LYS A 281 -1.93 16.90 4.71
C LYS A 281 -2.72 17.25 3.45
N VAL A 282 -3.83 17.99 3.59
CA VAL A 282 -4.70 18.38 2.47
C VAL A 282 -4.18 19.69 1.88
N ASN A 283 -3.04 19.63 1.21
CA ASN A 283 -2.50 20.76 0.46
C ASN A 283 -3.33 21.03 -0.81
N GLU A 284 -3.02 22.11 -1.53
CA GLU A 284 -3.73 22.53 -2.74
C GLU A 284 -3.74 21.43 -3.83
N GLU A 285 -2.64 20.70 -3.99
CA GLU A 285 -2.53 19.62 -4.96
C GLU A 285 -3.48 18.46 -4.63
N ILE A 286 -3.48 17.99 -3.38
CA ILE A 286 -4.38 16.94 -2.90
C ILE A 286 -5.83 17.41 -2.96
N ALA A 287 -6.10 18.65 -2.57
CA ALA A 287 -7.42 19.25 -2.61
C ALA A 287 -7.98 19.28 -4.04
N LYS A 288 -7.16 19.67 -5.02
CA LYS A 288 -7.52 19.66 -6.44
C LYS A 288 -7.83 18.26 -6.95
N ILE A 289 -6.97 17.26 -6.64
CA ILE A 289 -7.17 15.88 -7.09
C ILE A 289 -8.45 15.28 -6.51
N ARG A 290 -8.77 15.61 -5.26
CA ARG A 290 -9.93 15.07 -4.54
C ARG A 290 -11.21 15.88 -4.72
N ASN A 291 -11.11 17.04 -5.33
CA ASN A 291 -12.17 18.05 -5.45
C ASN A 291 -12.77 18.42 -4.09
N VAL A 292 -11.91 18.87 -3.18
CA VAL A 292 -12.25 19.30 -1.82
C VAL A 292 -11.55 20.62 -1.51
N GLU A 293 -11.94 21.27 -0.39
CA GLU A 293 -11.28 22.47 0.08
C GLU A 293 -9.89 22.17 0.67
N PRO A 294 -8.86 22.95 0.32
CA PRO A 294 -7.53 22.76 0.88
C PRO A 294 -7.51 23.09 2.39
N TYR A 295 -6.57 22.48 3.10
CA TYR A 295 -6.31 22.71 4.52
C TYR A 295 -7.51 22.42 5.43
N LYS A 296 -8.46 21.60 4.98
CA LYS A 296 -9.57 21.08 5.79
C LYS A 296 -9.42 19.55 5.94
N THR A 297 -9.71 19.07 7.15
CA THR A 297 -9.76 17.63 7.43
C THR A 297 -10.81 16.95 6.57
N ILE A 298 -10.42 15.84 5.92
CA ILE A 298 -11.29 15.06 5.05
C ILE A 298 -11.65 13.75 5.71
N ASN A 299 -12.93 13.42 5.73
CA ASN A 299 -13.44 12.11 6.15
C ASN A 299 -14.17 11.46 4.98
N SER A 300 -13.83 10.20 4.69
CA SER A 300 -14.66 9.38 3.79
C SER A 300 -15.74 8.69 4.62
N PRO A 301 -16.98 8.63 4.13
CA PRO A 301 -18.02 7.80 4.74
C PRO A 301 -17.62 6.33 4.73
N ASN A 302 -18.23 5.51 5.56
CA ASN A 302 -18.00 4.06 5.58
C ASN A 302 -18.76 3.29 4.49
N ARG A 303 -19.72 3.93 3.83
CA ARG A 303 -20.45 3.46 2.65
C ARG A 303 -20.81 4.61 1.72
N TYR A 304 -21.20 4.31 0.49
CA TYR A 304 -21.77 5.33 -0.40
C TYR A 304 -23.11 5.78 0.17
N GLU A 305 -23.39 7.07 0.13
CA GLU A 305 -24.58 7.67 0.71
C GLU A 305 -25.86 7.19 0.01
N PHE A 306 -25.77 7.03 -1.31
CA PHE A 306 -26.89 6.63 -2.19
C PHE A 306 -26.99 5.12 -2.45
N ILE A 307 -26.12 4.28 -1.88
CA ILE A 307 -26.17 2.82 -2.02
C ILE A 307 -26.62 2.21 -0.71
N HIS A 308 -27.86 1.73 -0.67
CA HIS A 308 -28.48 1.17 0.53
C HIS A 308 -28.65 -0.35 0.44
N ASN A 309 -28.70 -0.90 -0.77
CA ASN A 309 -28.95 -2.31 -1.07
C ASN A 309 -28.22 -2.74 -2.35
N ALA A 310 -28.39 -4.00 -2.73
CA ALA A 310 -27.74 -4.57 -3.92
C ALA A 310 -28.26 -3.94 -5.23
N GLU A 311 -29.54 -3.60 -5.29
CA GLU A 311 -30.16 -2.99 -6.46
C GLU A 311 -29.59 -1.59 -6.73
N ASP A 312 -29.35 -0.78 -5.69
CA ASP A 312 -28.72 0.52 -5.83
C ASP A 312 -27.29 0.37 -6.37
N LEU A 313 -26.56 -0.64 -5.86
CA LEU A 313 -25.22 -0.94 -6.32
C LEU A 313 -25.18 -1.32 -7.80
N ILE A 314 -26.12 -2.17 -8.25
CA ILE A 314 -26.21 -2.55 -9.66
C ILE A 314 -26.50 -1.33 -10.53
N ARG A 315 -27.49 -0.51 -10.14
CA ARG A 315 -27.80 0.72 -10.89
C ARG A 315 -26.57 1.61 -11.04
N PHE A 316 -25.80 1.77 -10.00
CA PHE A 316 -24.58 2.57 -10.07
C PHE A 316 -23.51 1.94 -10.95
N VAL A 317 -23.33 0.63 -10.89
CA VAL A 317 -22.41 -0.09 -11.82
C VAL A 317 -22.85 0.08 -13.27
N ASP A 318 -24.15 -0.11 -13.55
CA ASP A 318 -24.71 0.06 -14.90
C ASP A 318 -24.49 1.50 -15.41
N GLN A 319 -24.71 2.50 -14.57
CA GLN A 319 -24.44 3.89 -14.88
C GLN A 319 -22.96 4.11 -15.26
N LEU A 320 -22.02 3.62 -14.42
CA LEU A 320 -20.59 3.75 -14.69
C LEU A 320 -20.17 3.03 -15.97
N GLN A 321 -20.72 1.83 -16.22
CA GLN A 321 -20.43 1.10 -17.47
C GLN A 321 -21.02 1.78 -18.69
N GLN A 322 -22.20 2.36 -18.60
CA GLN A 322 -22.80 3.14 -19.69
C GLN A 322 -21.99 4.39 -20.01
N LEU A 323 -21.55 5.12 -18.98
CA LEU A 323 -20.77 6.35 -19.13
C LEU A 323 -19.35 6.09 -19.62
N GLY A 324 -18.68 5.09 -19.08
CA GLY A 324 -17.27 4.84 -19.31
C GLY A 324 -16.94 3.77 -20.35
N GLN A 325 -17.90 2.88 -20.67
CA GLN A 325 -17.72 1.73 -21.58
C GLN A 325 -16.50 0.86 -21.20
N LYS A 326 -16.19 0.77 -19.91
CA LYS A 326 -15.04 0.05 -19.34
C LYS A 326 -15.50 -0.85 -18.19
N PRO A 327 -14.76 -1.92 -17.87
CA PRO A 327 -15.10 -2.82 -16.75
C PRO A 327 -15.18 -2.10 -15.42
N VAL A 328 -16.13 -2.49 -14.59
CA VAL A 328 -16.29 -2.04 -13.20
C VAL A 328 -16.20 -3.24 -12.28
N GLY A 329 -15.29 -3.19 -11.32
CA GLY A 329 -15.07 -4.23 -10.32
C GLY A 329 -15.38 -3.73 -8.90
N PHE A 330 -15.21 -4.62 -7.91
CA PHE A 330 -15.40 -4.29 -6.49
C PHE A 330 -14.20 -4.66 -5.64
N LYS A 331 -13.93 -3.82 -4.66
CA LYS A 331 -13.11 -4.14 -3.51
C LYS A 331 -13.98 -4.23 -2.28
N ILE A 332 -14.04 -5.43 -1.69
CA ILE A 332 -14.88 -5.73 -0.54
C ILE A 332 -14.07 -6.31 0.61
N VAL A 333 -14.61 -6.21 1.82
CA VAL A 333 -14.18 -7.00 2.97
C VAL A 333 -15.10 -8.20 3.09
N VAL A 334 -14.53 -9.38 3.06
CA VAL A 334 -15.31 -10.62 3.24
C VAL A 334 -15.55 -10.81 4.73
N SER A 335 -16.73 -10.46 5.19
CA SER A 335 -17.16 -10.69 6.58
C SER A 335 -18.05 -11.93 6.69
N LYS A 336 -18.98 -12.09 5.75
CA LYS A 336 -19.91 -13.22 5.69
C LYS A 336 -19.94 -13.81 4.29
N VAL A 337 -19.97 -15.14 4.19
CA VAL A 337 -20.09 -15.85 2.91
C VAL A 337 -21.35 -15.45 2.17
N SER A 338 -22.46 -15.27 2.90
CA SER A 338 -23.76 -14.86 2.32
C SER A 338 -23.72 -13.49 1.61
N GLU A 339 -22.85 -12.57 2.04
CA GLU A 339 -22.68 -11.27 1.36
C GLU A 339 -22.02 -11.45 -0.01
N ILE A 340 -21.03 -12.37 -0.09
CA ILE A 340 -20.40 -12.72 -1.37
C ILE A 340 -21.40 -13.43 -2.28
N GLU A 341 -22.15 -14.40 -1.75
CA GLU A 341 -23.16 -15.10 -2.53
C GLU A 341 -24.21 -14.14 -3.08
N THR A 342 -24.69 -13.19 -2.26
CA THR A 342 -25.59 -12.14 -2.70
C THR A 342 -24.96 -11.31 -3.81
N LEU A 343 -23.75 -10.83 -3.61
CA LEU A 343 -23.03 -10.03 -4.61
C LEU A 343 -22.84 -10.80 -5.93
N VAL A 344 -22.42 -12.08 -5.84
CA VAL A 344 -22.22 -12.93 -7.02
C VAL A 344 -23.57 -13.22 -7.73
N ARG A 345 -24.61 -13.61 -7.00
CA ARG A 345 -25.94 -13.88 -7.59
C ARG A 345 -26.53 -12.67 -8.29
N THR A 346 -26.35 -11.50 -7.69
CA THR A 346 -26.88 -10.24 -8.21
C THR A 346 -26.08 -9.74 -9.42
N MET A 347 -24.81 -10.14 -9.54
CA MET A 347 -23.86 -9.57 -10.51
C MET A 347 -23.28 -10.57 -11.51
N VAL A 348 -23.80 -11.78 -11.57
CA VAL A 348 -23.25 -12.94 -12.34
C VAL A 348 -22.88 -12.63 -13.82
N VAL A 349 -23.28 -11.50 -14.35
CA VAL A 349 -23.02 -11.16 -15.76
C VAL A 349 -22.05 -10.00 -15.96
N LYS A 350 -21.68 -9.22 -14.92
CA LYS A 350 -21.13 -7.88 -15.15
C LYS A 350 -19.83 -7.48 -14.44
N VAL A 351 -19.33 -8.22 -13.43
CA VAL A 351 -18.30 -7.67 -12.54
C VAL A 351 -17.18 -8.64 -12.19
N VAL A 352 -15.99 -8.08 -12.02
CA VAL A 352 -14.78 -8.75 -11.48
C VAL A 352 -14.64 -8.44 -10.00
N LEU A 353 -14.48 -9.48 -9.20
CA LEU A 353 -14.25 -9.38 -7.76
C LEU A 353 -12.75 -9.24 -7.45
N VAL A 354 -12.38 -8.18 -6.74
CA VAL A 354 -11.05 -8.01 -6.14
C VAL A 354 -11.22 -8.04 -4.62
N GLN A 355 -10.64 -9.04 -3.98
CA GLN A 355 -10.79 -9.26 -2.55
C GLN A 355 -9.54 -8.89 -1.77
N HIS A 356 -9.73 -8.27 -0.61
CA HIS A 356 -8.70 -8.08 0.40
C HIS A 356 -9.22 -8.59 1.75
N SER A 357 -8.59 -9.63 2.31
CA SER A 357 -8.90 -10.14 3.65
C SER A 357 -7.66 -10.62 4.38
N LYS A 358 -7.59 -10.32 5.68
CA LYS A 358 -6.51 -10.77 6.57
C LYS A 358 -6.68 -12.20 7.11
N ASN A 359 -7.86 -12.81 7.04
CA ASN A 359 -8.16 -14.00 7.86
C ASN A 359 -8.98 -15.11 7.21
N TYR A 360 -9.18 -15.19 5.88
CA TYR A 360 -10.02 -16.23 5.32
C TYR A 360 -9.43 -16.94 4.12
N LYS A 361 -9.58 -18.28 4.12
CA LYS A 361 -9.33 -19.12 2.96
C LYS A 361 -10.21 -18.68 1.80
N MET A 362 -9.59 -18.54 0.65
CA MET A 362 -10.24 -18.17 -0.59
C MET A 362 -11.27 -19.21 -1.01
N VAL A 363 -12.51 -18.81 -1.20
CA VAL A 363 -13.56 -19.66 -1.79
C VAL A 363 -13.82 -19.18 -3.20
N LEU A 364 -13.56 -20.05 -4.17
CA LEU A 364 -13.88 -19.86 -5.58
C LEU A 364 -15.30 -20.36 -5.83
N ALA A 365 -16.19 -19.49 -6.26
CA ALA A 365 -17.49 -19.91 -6.80
C ALA A 365 -17.36 -20.16 -8.30
N TYR A 366 -17.72 -21.35 -8.72
CA TYR A 366 -17.61 -21.82 -10.09
C TYR A 366 -18.98 -21.95 -10.75
N ARG A 367 -19.26 -21.27 -11.85
CA ARG A 367 -19.80 -21.80 -13.09
C ARG A 367 -20.03 -20.74 -14.17
N CYS A 368 -19.57 -21.07 -15.35
CA CYS A 368 -19.77 -20.42 -16.65
C CYS A 368 -19.13 -19.08 -16.91
N LEU A 369 -18.30 -18.58 -16.04
CA LEU A 369 -17.43 -17.45 -16.35
C LEU A 369 -16.16 -17.65 -15.55
N GLN A 370 -15.03 -17.58 -16.20
CA GLN A 370 -13.74 -17.64 -15.57
C GLN A 370 -13.65 -16.57 -14.48
N LEU A 371 -13.91 -16.97 -13.23
CA LEU A 371 -13.70 -16.12 -12.08
C LEU A 371 -12.21 -16.16 -11.76
N TYR A 372 -11.52 -15.08 -12.06
CA TYR A 372 -10.13 -14.91 -11.68
C TYR A 372 -10.09 -14.09 -10.40
N LEU A 373 -9.53 -14.70 -9.39
CA LEU A 373 -9.26 -14.03 -8.13
C LEU A 373 -7.88 -13.38 -8.22
N LEU A 374 -7.85 -12.07 -8.31
CA LEU A 374 -6.64 -11.30 -8.13
C LEU A 374 -6.41 -11.11 -6.62
N CYS A 375 -5.54 -11.94 -6.05
CA CYS A 375 -5.08 -11.75 -4.68
C CYS A 375 -3.98 -10.70 -4.69
N LEU A 376 -4.28 -9.52 -4.19
CA LEU A 376 -3.32 -8.44 -4.03
C LEU A 376 -2.75 -8.52 -2.61
N ALA A 377 -1.50 -8.89 -2.50
CA ALA A 377 -0.74 -8.67 -1.28
C ALA A 377 -0.44 -7.17 -1.13
N CYS A 378 -0.87 -6.59 -0.02
CA CYS A 378 -0.38 -5.28 0.43
C CYS A 378 0.96 -5.42 1.11
#